data_f94dd13eb3fc2bfc938d709837e1be07
#
_entry.id   f94dd13eb3fc2bfc938d709837e1be07
#
_cell.length_a   1.000
_cell.length_b   1.000
_cell.length_c   1.000
_cell.angle_alpha   90.00
_cell.angle_beta   90.00
_cell.angle_gamma   90.00
#
_symmetry.space_group_name_H-M   'P 1'
#
loop_
_entity.id
_entity.type
_entity.pdbx_description
1 polymer ?
#
loop_
_entity_poly.entity_id
_entity_poly.type
_entity_poly.pdbx_seq_one_letter_code
_entity_poly.pdbx_strand_id
1 'polypeptide(L)'
;MISKDADSLPRLFLIRHGDTDWTDVHRHTGRSDIPLNARGEEHARRLRAQLKCETFARVFVSPLIRVRRTCELAGFADGAEVNPDLTEWDYGDYEGRQTIDVHRERPNWNLYRDGTPNGESPEQVAARADRFLELVRPIEGDVAAFSSGQIIRMIAARWLGLPSLAAQYFYTETASVGILGYEHNPDQRVVMLWNDVGSFDKNV
;
A
#
# COMPACT_ATOMS: atom_id res chain seq x y z
N MET A 1 -10.05 5.99 -18.29
CA MET A 1 -11.27 5.60 -17.56
C MET A 1 -11.65 4.20 -18.05
N ILE A 2 -11.50 3.17 -17.21
CA ILE A 2 -11.95 1.81 -17.55
C ILE A 2 -13.44 1.80 -17.22
N SER A 3 -14.32 1.67 -18.25
CA SER A 3 -15.76 1.62 -18.02
C SER A 3 -16.11 0.34 -17.27
N LYS A 4 -16.97 0.47 -16.28
CA LYS A 4 -17.45 -0.65 -15.50
C LYS A 4 -18.72 -1.17 -16.17
N ASP A 5 -18.64 -2.34 -16.83
CA ASP A 5 -19.83 -3.10 -17.20
C ASP A 5 -20.44 -3.74 -15.96
N ALA A 6 -21.74 -3.92 -15.90
CA ALA A 6 -22.48 -4.47 -14.75
C ALA A 6 -22.02 -5.89 -14.32
N ASP A 7 -21.26 -6.58 -15.19
CA ASP A 7 -20.67 -7.91 -14.97
C ASP A 7 -19.16 -7.87 -14.67
N SER A 8 -18.57 -6.70 -14.34
CA SER A 8 -17.13 -6.62 -14.11
C SER A 8 -16.75 -7.25 -12.75
N LEU A 9 -15.73 -8.10 -12.77
CA LEU A 9 -15.17 -8.71 -11.57
C LEU A 9 -14.66 -7.65 -10.58
N PRO A 10 -14.72 -7.91 -9.26
CA PRO A 10 -14.27 -6.99 -8.22
C PRO A 10 -12.82 -6.56 -8.38
N ARG A 11 -12.52 -5.32 -8.03
CA ARG A 11 -11.16 -4.77 -8.02
C ARG A 11 -10.71 -4.45 -6.61
N LEU A 12 -9.42 -4.60 -6.34
CA LEU A 12 -8.79 -4.16 -5.09
C LEU A 12 -7.90 -2.95 -5.38
N PHE A 13 -8.28 -1.80 -4.84
CA PHE A 13 -7.53 -0.56 -4.89
C PHE A 13 -6.56 -0.51 -3.71
N LEU A 14 -5.28 -0.35 -3.99
CA LEU A 14 -4.22 -0.21 -3.01
C LEU A 14 -3.73 1.25 -3.02
N ILE A 15 -3.96 1.97 -1.94
CA ILE A 15 -3.65 3.40 -1.84
C ILE A 15 -2.56 3.60 -0.79
N ARG A 16 -1.39 4.10 -1.20
CA ARG A 16 -0.31 4.45 -0.28
C ARG A 16 -0.58 5.79 0.36
N HIS A 17 -0.24 5.93 1.65
CA HIS A 17 -0.31 7.22 2.36
C HIS A 17 0.54 8.31 1.70
N GLY A 18 0.20 9.58 1.95
CA GLY A 18 0.95 10.75 1.52
C GLY A 18 2.32 10.87 2.18
N ASP A 19 3.06 11.94 1.84
CA ASP A 19 4.42 12.16 2.34
C ASP A 19 4.44 12.45 3.84
N THR A 20 5.54 12.06 4.47
CA THR A 20 5.91 12.36 5.85
C THR A 20 7.33 12.91 5.87
N ASP A 21 7.75 13.56 6.94
CA ASP A 21 9.14 14.03 7.07
C ASP A 21 10.16 12.88 6.96
N TRP A 22 9.77 11.67 7.35
CA TRP A 22 10.63 10.50 7.24
C TRP A 22 10.70 9.93 5.82
N THR A 23 9.59 9.97 5.06
CA THR A 23 9.63 9.53 3.64
C THR A 23 10.49 10.45 2.79
N ASP A 24 10.50 11.76 3.09
CA ASP A 24 11.30 12.77 2.38
C ASP A 24 12.81 12.52 2.49
N VAL A 25 13.23 11.95 3.59
CA VAL A 25 14.63 11.59 3.85
C VAL A 25 14.88 10.08 3.78
N HIS A 26 13.97 9.31 3.18
CA HIS A 26 14.07 7.87 2.95
C HIS A 26 14.36 7.03 4.20
N ARG A 27 13.82 7.43 5.36
CA ARG A 27 13.90 6.62 6.59
C ARG A 27 12.87 5.52 6.59
N HIS A 28 13.26 4.35 7.04
CA HIS A 28 12.35 3.24 7.30
C HIS A 28 11.30 3.69 8.33
N THR A 29 10.04 3.68 7.92
CA THR A 29 8.91 4.15 8.73
C THR A 29 7.91 3.01 8.85
N GLY A 30 8.12 2.14 9.81
CA GLY A 30 7.25 1.00 10.09
C GLY A 30 6.16 1.36 11.09
N ARG A 31 6.40 0.99 12.35
CA ARG A 31 5.45 1.19 13.45
C ARG A 31 5.52 2.57 14.08
N SER A 32 6.57 3.36 13.82
CA SER A 32 6.62 4.76 14.24
C SER A 32 5.47 5.54 13.63
N ASP A 33 4.67 6.16 14.47
CA ASP A 33 3.42 6.81 14.05
C ASP A 33 3.67 8.27 13.63
N ILE A 34 4.45 8.44 12.55
CA ILE A 34 4.82 9.73 11.96
C ILE A 34 3.63 10.29 11.18
N PRO A 35 3.19 11.55 11.41
CA PRO A 35 2.10 12.17 10.69
C PRO A 35 2.49 12.54 9.26
N LEU A 36 1.48 12.85 8.43
CA LEU A 36 1.71 13.48 7.13
C LEU A 36 2.35 14.86 7.34
N ASN A 37 3.25 15.24 6.43
CA ASN A 37 3.68 16.62 6.31
C ASN A 37 2.71 17.42 5.39
N ALA A 38 2.95 18.72 5.21
CA ALA A 38 2.06 19.58 4.42
C ALA A 38 1.91 19.09 2.95
N ARG A 39 2.99 18.60 2.34
CA ARG A 39 2.97 18.03 0.99
C ARG A 39 2.15 16.74 0.95
N GLY A 40 2.32 15.88 1.95
CA GLY A 40 1.55 14.64 2.07
C GLY A 40 0.06 14.87 2.24
N GLU A 41 -0.35 15.89 3.00
CA GLU A 41 -1.77 16.28 3.09
C GLU A 41 -2.32 16.78 1.75
N GLU A 42 -1.54 17.57 1.02
CA GLU A 42 -1.94 18.05 -0.31
C GLU A 42 -2.08 16.89 -1.30
N HIS A 43 -1.13 15.96 -1.32
CA HIS A 43 -1.20 14.76 -2.16
C HIS A 43 -2.41 13.89 -1.78
N ALA A 44 -2.69 13.72 -0.48
CA ALA A 44 -3.87 12.99 -0.01
C ALA A 44 -5.19 13.63 -0.45
N ARG A 45 -5.30 14.97 -0.48
CA ARG A 45 -6.49 15.67 -1.02
C ARG A 45 -6.68 15.43 -2.51
N ARG A 46 -5.58 15.31 -3.28
CA ARG A 46 -5.64 15.02 -4.73
C ARG A 46 -6.19 13.62 -5.01
N LEU A 47 -5.93 12.64 -4.14
CA LEU A 47 -6.54 11.31 -4.25
C LEU A 47 -8.07 11.37 -4.32
N ARG A 48 -8.70 12.34 -3.66
CA ARG A 48 -10.16 12.54 -3.75
C ARG A 48 -10.63 12.79 -5.19
N ALA A 49 -9.88 13.58 -5.95
CA ALA A 49 -10.22 13.82 -7.36
C ALA A 49 -9.94 12.60 -8.24
N GLN A 50 -8.86 11.87 -7.95
CA GLN A 50 -8.48 10.66 -8.68
C GLN A 50 -9.49 9.53 -8.47
N LEU A 51 -10.02 9.39 -7.26
CA LEU A 51 -10.93 8.31 -6.86
C LEU A 51 -12.43 8.72 -6.93
N LYS A 52 -12.75 9.95 -7.35
CA LYS A 52 -14.12 10.51 -7.28
C LYS A 52 -15.20 9.72 -8.04
N CYS A 53 -14.81 8.97 -9.06
CA CYS A 53 -15.73 8.17 -9.88
C CYS A 53 -15.82 6.71 -9.42
N GLU A 54 -15.07 6.34 -8.37
CA GLU A 54 -15.05 4.99 -7.84
C GLU A 54 -16.05 4.87 -6.68
N THR A 55 -16.69 3.71 -6.61
CA THR A 55 -17.59 3.34 -5.51
C THR A 55 -17.07 2.05 -4.91
N PHE A 56 -16.81 2.06 -3.60
CA PHE A 56 -16.29 0.90 -2.90
C PHE A 56 -17.36 0.23 -2.06
N ALA A 57 -17.48 -1.11 -2.19
CA ALA A 57 -18.31 -1.92 -1.32
C ALA A 57 -17.77 -1.90 0.12
N ARG A 58 -16.45 -1.86 0.28
CA ARG A 58 -15.77 -1.72 1.56
C ARG A 58 -14.47 -0.91 1.43
N VAL A 59 -14.15 -0.18 2.50
CA VAL A 59 -12.90 0.56 2.63
C VAL A 59 -12.17 0.08 3.87
N PHE A 60 -10.93 -0.37 3.71
CA PHE A 60 -10.06 -0.75 4.80
C PHE A 60 -8.92 0.25 4.97
N VAL A 61 -8.48 0.46 6.22
CA VAL A 61 -7.44 1.43 6.54
C VAL A 61 -6.49 0.86 7.60
N SER A 62 -5.18 1.05 7.39
CA SER A 62 -4.17 0.77 8.42
C SER A 62 -4.41 1.63 9.67
N PRO A 63 -4.11 1.13 10.90
CA PRO A 63 -4.27 1.90 12.12
C PRO A 63 -3.36 3.14 12.22
N LEU A 64 -2.28 3.23 11.42
CA LEU A 64 -1.28 4.30 11.49
C LEU A 64 -1.86 5.67 11.10
N ILE A 65 -1.50 6.71 11.86
CA ILE A 65 -2.06 8.07 11.72
C ILE A 65 -1.90 8.63 10.30
N ARG A 66 -0.74 8.46 9.66
CA ARG A 66 -0.49 8.90 8.28
C ARG A 66 -1.44 8.27 7.28
N VAL A 67 -1.80 7.00 7.47
CA VAL A 67 -2.72 6.27 6.58
C VAL A 67 -4.17 6.70 6.83
N ARG A 68 -4.57 6.78 8.10
CA ARG A 68 -5.92 7.25 8.48
C ARG A 68 -6.16 8.68 7.99
N ARG A 69 -5.16 9.56 8.16
CA ARG A 69 -5.25 10.95 7.68
C ARG A 69 -5.34 11.02 6.16
N THR A 70 -4.61 10.16 5.43
CA THR A 70 -4.72 10.05 3.97
C THR A 70 -6.13 9.62 3.56
N CYS A 71 -6.69 8.59 4.18
CA CYS A 71 -8.05 8.11 3.92
C CYS A 71 -9.09 9.21 4.17
N GLU A 72 -8.96 9.96 5.26
CA GLU A 72 -9.83 11.10 5.61
C GLU A 72 -9.78 12.20 4.54
N LEU A 73 -8.58 12.65 4.17
CA LEU A 73 -8.40 13.72 3.17
C LEU A 73 -8.85 13.30 1.77
N ALA A 74 -8.72 12.01 1.45
CA ALA A 74 -9.26 11.43 0.23
C ALA A 74 -10.81 11.32 0.24
N GLY A 75 -11.46 11.51 1.39
CA GLY A 75 -12.92 11.53 1.53
C GLY A 75 -13.55 10.15 1.77
N PHE A 76 -12.79 9.18 2.29
CA PHE A 76 -13.24 7.79 2.50
C PHE A 76 -13.20 7.35 3.98
N ALA A 77 -13.12 8.29 4.93
CA ALA A 77 -13.07 7.93 6.35
C ALA A 77 -14.40 7.37 6.88
N ASP A 78 -15.52 7.83 6.34
CA ASP A 78 -16.84 7.35 6.76
C ASP A 78 -17.02 5.90 6.34
N GLY A 79 -17.24 5.02 7.33
CA GLY A 79 -17.37 3.59 7.12
C GLY A 79 -16.05 2.85 6.86
N ALA A 80 -14.89 3.51 6.93
CA ALA A 80 -13.60 2.85 6.81
C ALA A 80 -13.31 1.95 8.03
N GLU A 81 -12.94 0.71 7.75
CA GLU A 81 -12.66 -0.31 8.74
C GLU A 81 -11.16 -0.41 9.01
N VAL A 82 -10.76 -0.24 10.27
CA VAL A 82 -9.36 -0.40 10.66
C VAL A 82 -8.97 -1.87 10.59
N ASN A 83 -7.92 -2.17 9.81
CA ASN A 83 -7.40 -3.53 9.69
C ASN A 83 -5.91 -3.56 10.04
N PRO A 84 -5.50 -4.29 11.12
CA PRO A 84 -4.10 -4.38 11.55
C PRO A 84 -3.17 -5.04 10.53
N ASP A 85 -3.67 -5.94 9.66
CA ASP A 85 -2.87 -6.59 8.63
C ASP A 85 -2.37 -5.61 7.55
N LEU A 86 -2.97 -4.40 7.47
CA LEU A 86 -2.52 -3.30 6.62
C LEU A 86 -1.44 -2.41 7.27
N THR A 87 -0.96 -2.72 8.47
CA THR A 87 0.14 -1.99 9.10
C THR A 87 1.42 -2.18 8.27
N GLU A 88 2.28 -1.15 8.21
CA GLU A 88 3.57 -1.26 7.52
C GLU A 88 4.46 -2.32 8.15
N TRP A 89 5.50 -2.75 7.43
CA TRP A 89 6.54 -3.66 7.90
C TRP A 89 7.13 -3.16 9.22
N ASP A 90 7.20 -4.04 10.22
CA ASP A 90 7.94 -3.74 11.44
C ASP A 90 9.44 -3.83 11.17
N TYR A 91 10.10 -2.68 11.12
CA TYR A 91 11.52 -2.64 10.81
C TYR A 91 12.43 -2.98 12.01
N GLY A 92 11.88 -3.19 13.22
CA GLY A 92 12.67 -3.54 14.40
C GLY A 92 13.84 -2.58 14.60
N ASP A 93 15.07 -3.11 14.68
CA ASP A 93 16.28 -2.30 14.89
C ASP A 93 16.63 -1.36 13.72
N TYR A 94 15.96 -1.50 12.58
CA TYR A 94 16.17 -0.62 11.42
C TYR A 94 15.13 0.48 11.31
N GLU A 95 14.21 0.60 12.27
CA GLU A 95 13.24 1.69 12.35
C GLU A 95 13.96 3.05 12.40
N GLY A 96 13.54 4.01 11.58
CA GLY A 96 14.12 5.35 11.50
C GLY A 96 15.49 5.44 10.79
N ARG A 97 16.09 4.30 10.39
CA ARG A 97 17.36 4.27 9.63
C ARG A 97 17.08 4.42 8.14
N GLN A 98 18.10 4.84 7.40
CA GLN A 98 18.09 4.80 5.93
C GLN A 98 18.68 3.48 5.42
N THR A 99 18.21 3.01 4.27
CA THR A 99 18.77 1.80 3.62
C THR A 99 20.28 1.90 3.41
N ILE A 100 20.81 3.10 3.07
CA ILE A 100 22.24 3.30 2.87
C ILE A 100 23.04 3.05 4.15
N ASP A 101 22.52 3.39 5.31
CA ASP A 101 23.19 3.14 6.59
C ASP A 101 23.20 1.66 6.95
N VAL A 102 22.09 0.95 6.65
CA VAL A 102 22.04 -0.50 6.81
C VAL A 102 23.03 -1.19 5.89
N HIS A 103 23.16 -0.75 4.63
CA HIS A 103 24.10 -1.32 3.68
C HIS A 103 25.58 -1.10 4.03
N ARG A 104 25.94 -0.06 4.82
CA ARG A 104 27.30 0.10 5.33
C ARG A 104 27.69 -1.02 6.30
N GLU A 105 26.74 -1.54 7.05
CA GLU A 105 26.93 -2.64 8.01
C GLU A 105 26.69 -4.01 7.39
N ARG A 106 25.70 -4.10 6.47
CA ARG A 106 25.26 -5.32 5.79
C ARG A 106 25.10 -5.05 4.27
N PRO A 107 26.17 -5.03 3.49
CA PRO A 107 26.15 -4.58 2.08
C PRO A 107 25.16 -5.33 1.18
N ASN A 108 24.85 -6.59 1.48
CA ASN A 108 23.95 -7.42 0.68
C ASN A 108 22.55 -7.56 1.29
N TRP A 109 22.22 -6.76 2.31
CA TRP A 109 20.90 -6.83 2.92
C TRP A 109 19.78 -6.47 1.92
N ASN A 110 18.72 -7.26 1.95
CA ASN A 110 17.50 -7.02 1.20
C ASN A 110 16.29 -7.29 2.10
N LEU A 111 15.43 -6.31 2.28
CA LEU A 111 14.26 -6.40 3.17
C LEU A 111 13.39 -7.64 2.90
N TYR A 112 13.13 -7.92 1.64
CA TYR A 112 12.22 -8.99 1.20
C TYR A 112 12.83 -10.40 1.22
N ARG A 113 14.15 -10.50 1.49
CA ARG A 113 14.85 -11.77 1.67
C ARG A 113 15.26 -11.99 3.12
N ASP A 114 15.73 -10.95 3.78
CA ASP A 114 16.43 -11.06 5.07
C ASP A 114 15.58 -10.59 6.26
N GLY A 115 14.49 -9.84 5.99
CA GLY A 115 13.74 -9.18 7.04
C GLY A 115 14.58 -8.18 7.84
N THR A 116 14.16 -7.93 9.07
CA THR A 116 14.82 -6.97 9.96
C THR A 116 15.06 -7.56 11.35
N PRO A 117 16.21 -7.26 12.01
CA PRO A 117 16.47 -7.73 13.37
C PRO A 117 15.41 -7.17 14.34
N ASN A 118 14.86 -8.02 15.19
CA ASN A 118 13.81 -7.69 16.16
C ASN A 118 12.53 -7.09 15.54
N GLY A 119 12.36 -7.20 14.21
CA GLY A 119 11.17 -6.83 13.46
C GLY A 119 10.54 -8.03 12.75
N GLU A 120 9.80 -7.77 11.67
CA GLU A 120 9.14 -8.84 10.92
C GLU A 120 10.06 -9.49 9.88
N SER A 121 9.85 -10.80 9.70
CA SER A 121 10.40 -11.54 8.56
C SER A 121 9.51 -11.36 7.31
N PRO A 122 10.05 -11.63 6.10
CA PRO A 122 9.27 -11.63 4.87
C PRO A 122 8.05 -12.54 4.92
N GLU A 123 8.16 -13.70 5.58
CA GLU A 123 7.08 -14.68 5.72
C GLU A 123 5.96 -14.17 6.64
N GLN A 124 6.31 -13.45 7.71
CA GLN A 124 5.32 -12.85 8.61
C GLN A 124 4.51 -11.77 7.90
N VAL A 125 5.17 -10.91 7.12
CA VAL A 125 4.47 -9.88 6.32
C VAL A 125 3.65 -10.52 5.20
N ALA A 126 4.16 -11.56 4.52
CA ALA A 126 3.42 -12.32 3.53
C ALA A 126 2.16 -12.96 4.14
N ALA A 127 2.27 -13.55 5.33
CA ALA A 127 1.12 -14.12 6.03
C ALA A 127 0.03 -13.09 6.37
N ARG A 128 0.43 -11.84 6.75
CA ARG A 128 -0.54 -10.72 6.95
C ARG A 128 -1.22 -10.34 5.63
N ALA A 129 -0.44 -10.23 4.56
CA ALA A 129 -0.97 -9.94 3.23
C ALA A 129 -1.95 -11.03 2.78
N ASP A 130 -1.64 -12.30 3.00
CA ASP A 130 -2.51 -13.43 2.66
C ASP A 130 -3.83 -13.39 3.45
N ARG A 131 -3.82 -13.15 4.78
CA ARG A 131 -5.03 -12.99 5.58
C ARG A 131 -5.91 -11.82 5.09
N PHE A 132 -5.28 -10.68 4.74
CA PHE A 132 -6.03 -9.57 4.17
C PHE A 132 -6.65 -9.93 2.83
N LEU A 133 -5.92 -10.64 1.96
CA LEU A 133 -6.44 -11.11 0.66
C LEU A 133 -7.57 -12.13 0.83
N GLU A 134 -7.51 -13.02 1.81
CA GLU A 134 -8.59 -13.95 2.16
C GLU A 134 -9.86 -13.21 2.60
N LEU A 135 -9.69 -12.12 3.35
CA LEU A 135 -10.80 -11.27 3.79
C LEU A 135 -11.48 -10.55 2.61
N VAL A 136 -10.71 -10.05 1.64
CA VAL A 136 -11.28 -9.16 0.60
C VAL A 136 -11.77 -9.90 -0.64
N ARG A 137 -11.22 -11.06 -0.98
CA ARG A 137 -11.61 -11.83 -2.18
C ARG A 137 -13.10 -12.19 -2.26
N PRO A 138 -13.79 -12.55 -1.17
CA PRO A 138 -15.21 -12.88 -1.23
C PRO A 138 -16.14 -11.65 -1.28
N ILE A 139 -15.61 -10.43 -1.21
CA ILE A 139 -16.44 -9.22 -1.21
C ILE A 139 -16.93 -8.94 -2.63
N GLU A 140 -18.25 -8.87 -2.78
CA GLU A 140 -18.88 -8.45 -4.03
C GLU A 140 -18.73 -6.93 -4.21
N GLY A 141 -18.06 -6.52 -5.30
CA GLY A 141 -17.77 -5.14 -5.63
C GLY A 141 -16.35 -4.71 -5.25
N ASP A 142 -16.01 -3.48 -5.61
CA ASP A 142 -14.66 -2.95 -5.45
C ASP A 142 -14.33 -2.68 -3.98
N VAL A 143 -13.08 -2.90 -3.63
CA VAL A 143 -12.55 -2.68 -2.28
C VAL A 143 -11.40 -1.68 -2.35
N ALA A 144 -11.37 -0.72 -1.41
CA ALA A 144 -10.22 0.16 -1.20
C ALA A 144 -9.45 -0.24 0.05
N ALA A 145 -8.12 -0.24 -0.04
CA ALA A 145 -7.21 -0.48 1.07
C ALA A 145 -6.16 0.64 1.16
N PHE A 146 -6.31 1.50 2.15
CA PHE A 146 -5.33 2.53 2.47
C PHE A 146 -4.25 1.95 3.36
N SER A 147 -2.98 2.07 2.94
CA SER A 147 -1.88 1.42 3.63
C SER A 147 -0.52 2.09 3.38
N SER A 148 0.56 1.35 3.54
CA SER A 148 1.95 1.81 3.45
C SER A 148 2.72 1.04 2.38
N GLY A 149 3.93 1.52 2.04
CA GLY A 149 4.65 1.08 0.85
C GLY A 149 4.95 -0.42 0.80
N GLN A 150 5.57 -0.97 1.85
CA GLN A 150 6.09 -2.34 1.76
C GLN A 150 4.98 -3.39 1.86
N ILE A 151 3.97 -3.16 2.68
CA ILE A 151 2.82 -4.08 2.76
C ILE A 151 1.99 -4.05 1.46
N ILE A 152 1.81 -2.90 0.81
CA ILE A 152 1.15 -2.80 -0.50
C ILE A 152 1.89 -3.64 -1.55
N ARG A 153 3.23 -3.56 -1.59
CA ARG A 153 4.07 -4.37 -2.49
C ARG A 153 3.91 -5.87 -2.20
N MET A 154 3.86 -6.24 -0.91
CA MET A 154 3.64 -7.63 -0.51
C MET A 154 2.26 -8.12 -0.93
N ILE A 155 1.20 -7.32 -0.72
CA ILE A 155 -0.16 -7.66 -1.16
C ILE A 155 -0.19 -7.89 -2.68
N ALA A 156 0.47 -7.05 -3.49
CA ALA A 156 0.52 -7.21 -4.94
C ALA A 156 1.23 -8.53 -5.35
N ALA A 157 2.37 -8.83 -4.75
CA ALA A 157 3.08 -10.08 -5.02
C ALA A 157 2.22 -11.30 -4.65
N ARG A 158 1.58 -11.28 -3.47
CA ARG A 158 0.73 -12.37 -2.98
C ARG A 158 -0.57 -12.51 -3.78
N TRP A 159 -1.13 -11.39 -4.28
CA TRP A 159 -2.25 -11.40 -5.21
C TRP A 159 -1.96 -12.25 -6.45
N LEU A 160 -0.78 -12.07 -7.04
CA LEU A 160 -0.33 -12.80 -8.22
C LEU A 160 0.17 -14.23 -7.92
N GLY A 161 0.15 -14.67 -6.67
CA GLY A 161 0.68 -15.97 -6.26
C GLY A 161 2.22 -16.06 -6.27
N LEU A 162 2.91 -14.92 -6.27
CA LEU A 162 4.36 -14.86 -6.28
C LEU A 162 4.94 -15.00 -4.85
N PRO A 163 6.20 -15.43 -4.71
CA PRO A 163 6.89 -15.49 -3.43
C PRO A 163 7.11 -14.08 -2.85
N SER A 164 7.29 -13.96 -1.52
CA SER A 164 7.53 -12.70 -0.81
C SER A 164 8.65 -11.85 -1.41
N LEU A 165 9.73 -12.49 -1.87
CA LEU A 165 10.87 -11.82 -2.52
C LEU A 165 10.45 -11.01 -3.76
N ALA A 166 9.40 -11.42 -4.48
CA ALA A 166 8.93 -10.70 -5.67
C ALA A 166 8.35 -9.32 -5.35
N ALA A 167 7.97 -9.05 -4.10
CA ALA A 167 7.49 -7.74 -3.67
C ALA A 167 8.50 -6.60 -3.93
N GLN A 168 9.79 -6.90 -4.00
CA GLN A 168 10.84 -5.92 -4.32
C GLN A 168 10.66 -5.25 -5.70
N TYR A 169 9.96 -5.91 -6.63
CA TYR A 169 9.76 -5.41 -8.00
C TYR A 169 8.57 -4.46 -8.16
N PHE A 170 7.73 -4.34 -7.13
CA PHE A 170 6.53 -3.51 -7.13
C PHE A 170 6.78 -2.16 -6.47
N TYR A 171 7.49 -1.26 -7.17
CA TYR A 171 7.74 0.08 -6.62
C TYR A 171 6.44 0.87 -6.45
N THR A 172 6.33 1.65 -5.36
CA THR A 172 5.18 2.50 -5.07
C THR A 172 5.65 3.86 -4.55
N GLU A 173 5.11 4.94 -5.09
CA GLU A 173 5.28 6.31 -4.59
C GLU A 173 4.27 6.62 -3.46
N THR A 174 4.55 7.66 -2.65
CA THR A 174 3.57 8.23 -1.72
C THR A 174 2.34 8.73 -2.47
N ALA A 175 1.15 8.58 -1.88
CA ALA A 175 -0.14 8.90 -2.48
C ALA A 175 -0.40 8.27 -3.86
N SER A 176 0.26 7.13 -4.16
CA SER A 176 -0.01 6.38 -5.39
C SER A 176 -1.18 5.42 -5.23
N VAL A 177 -1.81 5.09 -6.35
CA VAL A 177 -2.87 4.10 -6.48
C VAL A 177 -2.39 2.93 -7.32
N GLY A 178 -2.58 1.71 -6.82
CA GLY A 178 -2.51 0.46 -7.57
C GLY A 178 -3.88 -0.17 -7.65
N ILE A 179 -4.18 -0.89 -8.73
CA ILE A 179 -5.43 -1.64 -8.90
C ILE A 179 -5.09 -3.07 -9.28
N LEU A 180 -5.53 -3.98 -8.44
CA LEU A 180 -5.47 -5.42 -8.67
C LEU A 180 -6.86 -5.89 -9.10
N GLY A 181 -6.91 -6.83 -10.00
CA GLY A 181 -8.18 -7.34 -10.53
C GLY A 181 -8.01 -8.66 -11.25
N TYR A 182 -8.95 -8.94 -12.12
CA TYR A 182 -9.01 -10.17 -12.90
C TYR A 182 -9.14 -9.82 -14.39
N GLU A 183 -8.63 -10.67 -15.26
CA GLU A 183 -8.75 -10.45 -16.70
C GLU A 183 -10.06 -11.02 -17.26
N HIS A 184 -10.28 -12.32 -17.14
CA HIS A 184 -11.49 -12.97 -17.69
C HIS A 184 -12.32 -13.68 -16.62
N ASN A 185 -11.68 -14.19 -15.58
CA ASN A 185 -12.31 -14.96 -14.50
C ASN A 185 -11.50 -14.84 -13.21
N PRO A 186 -12.04 -15.25 -12.04
CA PRO A 186 -11.37 -15.13 -10.74
C PRO A 186 -10.03 -15.88 -10.59
N ASP A 187 -9.69 -16.79 -11.49
CA ASP A 187 -8.42 -17.50 -11.47
C ASP A 187 -7.31 -16.70 -12.19
N GLN A 188 -7.68 -15.78 -13.06
CA GLN A 188 -6.75 -14.94 -13.84
C GLN A 188 -6.50 -13.60 -13.18
N ARG A 189 -5.76 -13.61 -12.09
CA ARG A 189 -5.41 -12.42 -11.31
C ARG A 189 -4.34 -11.59 -12.00
N VAL A 190 -4.57 -10.28 -12.12
CA VAL A 190 -3.70 -9.34 -12.82
C VAL A 190 -3.48 -8.07 -12.01
N VAL A 191 -2.47 -7.29 -12.40
CA VAL A 191 -2.30 -5.89 -12.03
C VAL A 191 -2.88 -5.04 -13.16
N MET A 192 -3.98 -4.35 -12.90
CA MET A 192 -4.66 -3.51 -13.89
C MET A 192 -4.05 -2.11 -13.98
N LEU A 193 -3.57 -1.58 -12.86
CA LEU A 193 -2.89 -0.29 -12.74
C LEU A 193 -1.84 -0.40 -11.65
N TRP A 194 -0.69 0.26 -11.81
CA TRP A 194 0.33 0.27 -10.79
C TRP A 194 1.03 1.62 -10.67
N ASN A 195 1.17 2.09 -9.42
CA ASN A 195 1.89 3.29 -9.05
C ASN A 195 1.40 4.56 -9.76
N ASP A 196 0.07 4.69 -9.92
CA ASP A 196 -0.51 5.90 -10.51
C ASP A 196 -0.58 7.01 -9.45
N VAL A 197 0.16 8.06 -9.68
CA VAL A 197 0.18 9.28 -8.84
C VAL A 197 -0.74 10.38 -9.38
N GLY A 198 -1.56 10.07 -10.41
CA GLY A 198 -2.36 11.05 -11.13
C GLY A 198 -1.48 11.93 -12.03
N SER A 199 -2.09 12.89 -12.71
CA SER A 199 -1.35 13.90 -13.47
C SER A 199 -0.75 14.94 -12.51
N PHE A 200 0.31 14.55 -11.81
CA PHE A 200 1.18 15.53 -11.15
C PHE A 200 1.99 16.22 -12.24
N ASP A 201 1.98 17.55 -12.26
CA ASP A 201 2.96 18.30 -13.04
C ASP A 201 4.35 17.83 -12.60
N LYS A 202 5.01 17.09 -13.47
CA LYS A 202 6.42 16.72 -13.33
C LYS A 202 7.29 17.93 -13.66
N ASN A 203 7.01 19.02 -12.95
CA ASN A 203 7.86 20.20 -12.97
C ASN A 203 8.57 20.28 -11.62
N VAL A 204 9.60 19.46 -11.46
CA VAL A 204 10.79 19.72 -10.65
C VAL A 204 11.96 19.03 -11.33
#